data_f589d3ea396dbeaeb034a17bb5be8a13
#
_entry.id   f589d3ea396dbeaeb034a17bb5be8a13
#
_cell.length_a   1.000
_cell.length_b   1.000
_cell.length_c   1.000
_cell.angle_alpha   90.00
_cell.angle_beta   90.00
_cell.angle_gamma   90.00
#
_symmetry.space_group_name_H-M   'P 1'
#
loop_
_entity.id
_entity.type
_entity.pdbx_description
1 polymer ?
#
loop_
_entity_poly.entity_id
_entity_poly.type
_entity_poly.pdbx_seq_one_letter_code
_entity_poly.pdbx_strand_id
1 'polypeptide(L)'
;MDRIFSLMRSLLLLLACLVTSLSVEATISKSHGYAQFGDLKYPADFKHFEWTNPDAPKNGSVQLMAFGTFDTLNPYTLKGTSPSATSNFLQYGVNELNEPLMVGTGSYDPSGDEPTSSYGLIAQSVEYAEDRSWVVFNLREEARFHDGKPITAYDVAFSYRTLLSKGHPSYRTSLQEVARVDILNRHRIRFVFKRAGNPLHILRLGELPILPQHYWKDRDFAATTYEPPLGSGPYKIVSVIPGRRLVFERVDNWWGKDLAVNAGKYNFNRVEVDFYRDSNIAFEAFKSGAFDFYIDNQAKNWSIGYNFPAVRSGAIKREEISHQIPTQTQTLFMNTRRSVFKDRNVREAMGLMFDFEWTNRTLFSNAYKRSSSYYPNSVFAAVEKPEGQEWLLLSPYRKQLQARLF
;
A
#
# COMPACT_ATOMS: atom_id res chain seq x y z
N MET A 1 -32.44 -0.67 -66.52
CA MET A 1 -32.28 0.22 -65.39
C MET A 1 -31.96 -0.52 -64.11
N ASP A 2 -32.56 -1.65 -63.85
CA ASP A 2 -32.38 -2.42 -62.56
C ASP A 2 -30.98 -2.95 -62.29
N ARG A 3 -30.19 -3.29 -63.29
CA ARG A 3 -28.80 -3.78 -63.07
C ARG A 3 -27.82 -2.67 -62.63
N ILE A 4 -28.06 -1.44 -63.06
CA ILE A 4 -27.21 -0.30 -62.65
C ILE A 4 -27.49 0.11 -61.17
N PHE A 5 -28.78 0.07 -60.76
CA PHE A 5 -29.15 0.29 -59.36
C PHE A 5 -28.63 -0.78 -58.39
N SER A 6 -28.57 -2.06 -58.83
CA SER A 6 -28.01 -3.12 -58.03
C SER A 6 -26.49 -2.98 -57.84
N LEU A 7 -25.75 -2.62 -58.91
CA LEU A 7 -24.30 -2.35 -58.81
C LEU A 7 -23.98 -1.12 -57.93
N MET A 8 -24.76 -0.05 -58.04
CA MET A 8 -24.59 1.11 -57.16
C MET A 8 -24.89 0.81 -55.70
N ARG A 9 -25.91 0.00 -55.37
CA ARG A 9 -26.17 -0.47 -54.00
C ARG A 9 -25.05 -1.34 -53.44
N SER A 10 -24.50 -2.23 -54.26
CA SER A 10 -23.39 -3.07 -53.84
C SER A 10 -22.08 -2.27 -53.63
N LEU A 11 -21.85 -1.24 -54.47
CA LEU A 11 -20.69 -0.35 -54.31
C LEU A 11 -20.85 0.56 -53.08
N LEU A 12 -22.05 1.05 -52.77
CA LEU A 12 -22.34 1.82 -51.56
C LEU A 12 -22.21 0.97 -50.27
N LEU A 13 -22.60 -0.31 -50.30
CA LEU A 13 -22.40 -1.24 -49.18
C LEU A 13 -20.93 -1.58 -48.98
N LEU A 14 -20.15 -1.74 -50.04
CA LEU A 14 -18.70 -1.93 -49.96
C LEU A 14 -17.98 -0.66 -49.45
N LEU A 15 -18.38 0.52 -49.86
CA LEU A 15 -17.86 1.78 -49.33
C LEU A 15 -18.23 1.98 -47.85
N ALA A 16 -19.44 1.61 -47.44
CA ALA A 16 -19.88 1.67 -46.05
C ALA A 16 -19.09 0.69 -45.16
N CYS A 17 -18.74 -0.50 -45.67
CA CYS A 17 -17.88 -1.45 -44.96
C CYS A 17 -16.38 -1.01 -44.90
N LEU A 18 -15.91 -0.22 -45.85
CA LEU A 18 -14.54 0.35 -45.82
C LEU A 18 -14.38 1.52 -44.84
N VAL A 19 -15.47 2.23 -44.52
CA VAL A 19 -15.45 3.39 -43.62
C VAL A 19 -15.53 2.95 -42.12
N THR A 20 -15.89 1.69 -41.82
CA THR A 20 -16.02 1.20 -40.45
C THR A 20 -14.76 0.58 -39.88
N SER A 21 -13.65 0.53 -40.61
CA SER A 21 -12.34 0.22 -40.07
C SER A 21 -11.55 1.48 -39.67
N LEU A 22 -12.20 2.44 -39.05
CA LEU A 22 -11.54 3.39 -38.18
C LEU A 22 -11.02 2.58 -36.98
N SER A 23 -9.77 2.17 -37.08
CA SER A 23 -8.99 1.73 -35.93
C SER A 23 -9.10 2.87 -34.92
N VAL A 24 -9.91 2.71 -33.90
CA VAL A 24 -9.78 3.54 -32.69
C VAL A 24 -8.37 3.25 -32.20
N GLU A 25 -7.40 4.07 -32.60
CA GLU A 25 -6.11 4.07 -31.93
C GLU A 25 -6.44 4.31 -30.46
N ALA A 26 -6.23 3.28 -29.65
CA ALA A 26 -6.47 3.41 -28.22
C ALA A 26 -5.60 4.55 -27.74
N THR A 27 -6.22 5.62 -27.24
CA THR A 27 -5.51 6.79 -26.72
C THR A 27 -4.57 6.30 -25.63
N ILE A 28 -3.30 6.62 -25.77
CA ILE A 28 -2.24 6.23 -24.85
C ILE A 28 -2.00 7.38 -23.91
N SER A 29 -2.19 7.13 -22.63
CA SER A 29 -1.82 8.07 -21.56
C SER A 29 -0.39 7.78 -21.10
N LYS A 30 0.40 8.85 -20.90
CA LYS A 30 1.74 8.80 -20.32
C LYS A 30 1.85 9.76 -19.15
N SER A 31 2.33 9.30 -18.00
CA SER A 31 2.39 10.09 -16.79
C SER A 31 3.58 9.71 -15.91
N HIS A 32 3.98 10.60 -14.99
CA HIS A 32 4.96 10.37 -13.92
C HIS A 32 4.39 9.56 -12.75
N GLY A 33 3.09 9.31 -12.74
CA GLY A 33 2.36 8.53 -11.74
C GLY A 33 1.07 7.98 -12.31
N TYR A 34 0.30 7.31 -11.48
CA TYR A 34 -0.99 6.75 -11.84
C TYR A 34 -2.01 6.93 -10.72
N ALA A 35 -3.16 7.50 -11.03
CA ALA A 35 -4.32 7.57 -10.15
C ALA A 35 -5.39 6.56 -10.60
N GLN A 36 -5.93 5.80 -9.66
CA GLN A 36 -7.06 4.91 -9.93
C GLN A 36 -8.32 5.70 -10.27
N PHE A 37 -8.52 6.83 -9.61
CA PHE A 37 -9.64 7.75 -9.78
C PHE A 37 -9.14 9.19 -9.86
N GLY A 38 -9.70 9.98 -10.74
CA GLY A 38 -9.35 11.38 -10.89
C GLY A 38 -7.94 11.63 -11.40
N ASP A 39 -7.41 12.79 -11.07
CA ASP A 39 -6.06 13.24 -11.43
C ASP A 39 -5.09 13.06 -10.27
N LEU A 40 -3.79 13.06 -10.58
CA LEU A 40 -2.73 13.06 -9.57
C LEU A 40 -2.70 14.40 -8.84
N LYS A 41 -2.62 14.36 -7.51
CA LYS A 41 -2.48 15.55 -6.67
C LYS A 41 -1.17 16.30 -6.93
N TYR A 42 -0.07 15.57 -7.05
CA TYR A 42 1.26 16.14 -7.24
C TYR A 42 1.58 16.21 -8.74
N PRO A 43 1.94 17.40 -9.28
CA PRO A 43 2.32 17.57 -10.67
C PRO A 43 3.67 16.92 -10.99
N ALA A 44 4.02 16.79 -12.27
CA ALA A 44 5.23 16.09 -12.71
C ALA A 44 6.55 16.69 -12.20
N ASP A 45 6.54 17.94 -11.85
CA ASP A 45 7.70 18.73 -11.36
C ASP A 45 7.67 18.99 -9.85
N PHE A 46 6.80 18.27 -9.09
CA PHE A 46 6.76 18.43 -7.63
C PHE A 46 8.13 18.16 -7.00
N LYS A 47 8.40 18.78 -5.88
CA LYS A 47 9.71 18.74 -5.22
C LYS A 47 9.77 17.77 -4.05
N HIS A 48 8.68 17.62 -3.35
CA HIS A 48 8.49 16.68 -2.23
C HIS A 48 7.00 16.50 -1.97
N PHE A 49 6.64 15.48 -1.23
CA PHE A 49 5.27 15.34 -0.71
C PHE A 49 5.02 16.39 0.38
N GLU A 50 3.81 16.94 0.46
CA GLU A 50 3.43 17.99 1.42
C GLU A 50 3.65 17.59 2.88
N TRP A 51 3.56 16.30 3.20
CA TRP A 51 3.75 15.77 4.54
C TRP A 51 5.22 15.49 4.89
N THR A 52 6.17 15.75 4.00
CA THR A 52 7.60 15.61 4.28
C THR A 52 8.26 16.96 4.52
N ASN A 53 9.32 16.97 5.34
CA ASN A 53 10.18 18.14 5.48
C ASN A 53 11.50 17.89 4.74
N PRO A 54 11.72 18.51 3.55
CA PRO A 54 12.95 18.32 2.78
C PRO A 54 14.20 18.80 3.51
N ASP A 55 14.05 19.77 4.44
CA ASP A 55 15.14 20.33 5.24
C ASP A 55 15.42 19.55 6.53
N ALA A 56 14.73 18.43 6.74
CA ALA A 56 14.98 17.58 7.90
C ALA A 56 16.43 17.11 7.95
N PRO A 57 17.12 17.22 9.11
CA PRO A 57 18.52 16.85 9.22
C PRO A 57 18.73 15.36 8.92
N LYS A 58 19.78 15.08 8.14
CA LYS A 58 20.17 13.74 7.69
C LYS A 58 21.32 13.24 8.54
N ASN A 59 21.06 12.67 9.68
CA ASN A 59 22.12 12.07 10.53
C ASN A 59 21.54 11.34 11.75
N GLY A 60 22.41 10.83 12.61
CA GLY A 60 22.05 10.25 13.90
C GLY A 60 21.49 8.84 13.83
N SER A 61 21.02 8.38 14.96
CA SER A 61 20.42 7.06 15.14
C SER A 61 19.06 7.18 15.83
N VAL A 62 18.20 6.21 15.59
CA VAL A 62 16.93 6.06 16.29
C VAL A 62 16.77 4.62 16.77
N GLN A 63 16.30 4.46 18.00
CA GLN A 63 15.91 3.17 18.57
C GLN A 63 14.39 3.03 18.54
N LEU A 64 13.90 1.97 17.93
CA LEU A 64 12.50 1.69 17.71
C LEU A 64 12.14 0.32 18.29
N MET A 65 10.85 0.03 18.37
CA MET A 65 10.37 -1.27 18.82
C MET A 65 9.33 -1.84 17.86
N ALA A 66 9.26 -3.17 17.79
CA ALA A 66 8.21 -3.88 17.07
C ALA A 66 7.58 -4.95 17.97
N PHE A 67 6.29 -5.21 17.81
CA PHE A 67 5.61 -6.29 18.54
C PHE A 67 5.72 -7.60 17.78
N GLY A 68 6.21 -8.65 18.46
CA GLY A 68 6.32 -9.98 17.92
C GLY A 68 7.75 -10.50 17.94
N THR A 69 8.09 -11.27 16.93
CA THR A 69 9.41 -11.88 16.73
C THR A 69 9.57 -12.19 15.24
N PHE A 70 10.77 -12.60 14.83
CA PHE A 70 11.01 -13.07 13.46
C PHE A 70 11.94 -14.29 13.48
N ASP A 71 11.80 -15.15 12.48
CA ASP A 71 12.64 -16.33 12.24
C ASP A 71 13.10 -16.43 10.77
N THR A 72 12.77 -15.42 9.97
CA THR A 72 13.26 -15.24 8.60
C THR A 72 13.36 -13.76 8.26
N LEU A 73 14.28 -13.41 7.35
CA LEU A 73 14.36 -12.07 6.75
C LEU A 73 13.73 -12.00 5.37
N ASN A 74 13.14 -13.09 4.90
CA ASN A 74 12.39 -13.09 3.64
C ASN A 74 10.93 -12.67 3.88
N PRO A 75 10.50 -11.46 3.46
CA PRO A 75 9.15 -10.99 3.70
C PRO A 75 8.13 -11.46 2.66
N TYR A 76 8.57 -12.19 1.63
CA TYR A 76 7.77 -12.46 0.43
C TYR A 76 7.09 -13.83 0.44
N THR A 77 7.31 -14.67 1.44
CA THR A 77 6.78 -16.04 1.51
C THR A 77 5.96 -16.29 2.77
N LEU A 78 5.20 -17.40 2.81
CA LEU A 78 4.49 -17.83 4.02
C LEU A 78 5.39 -18.59 5.01
N LYS A 79 6.59 -18.99 4.60
CA LYS A 79 7.44 -19.84 5.41
C LYS A 79 8.21 -18.98 6.40
N GLY A 80 7.98 -19.23 7.67
CA GLY A 80 8.52 -18.44 8.76
C GLY A 80 7.73 -17.16 9.06
N THR A 81 8.21 -16.42 10.05
CA THR A 81 7.68 -15.12 10.45
C THR A 81 8.70 -14.04 10.12
N SER A 82 8.40 -13.20 9.13
CA SER A 82 9.27 -12.09 8.78
C SER A 82 9.06 -10.89 9.70
N PRO A 83 10.03 -9.98 9.81
CA PRO A 83 9.85 -8.73 10.56
C PRO A 83 8.64 -7.93 10.10
N SER A 84 8.33 -7.96 8.80
CA SER A 84 7.17 -7.26 8.21
C SER A 84 5.81 -7.79 8.68
N ALA A 85 5.76 -9.00 9.25
CA ALA A 85 4.54 -9.55 9.85
C ALA A 85 4.28 -9.01 11.27
N THR A 86 5.21 -8.24 11.85
CA THR A 86 5.10 -7.71 13.20
C THR A 86 4.47 -6.32 13.21
N SER A 87 3.71 -6.01 14.25
CA SER A 87 3.11 -4.69 14.42
C SER A 87 4.19 -3.61 14.57
N ASN A 88 3.92 -2.42 14.09
CA ASN A 88 4.75 -1.22 14.09
C ASN A 88 5.95 -1.26 13.14
N PHE A 89 6.50 -2.42 12.79
CA PHE A 89 7.68 -2.50 11.94
C PHE A 89 7.47 -1.86 10.56
N LEU A 90 6.33 -2.11 9.92
CA LEU A 90 5.98 -1.55 8.60
C LEU A 90 5.89 -0.02 8.60
N GLN A 91 5.52 0.57 9.75
CA GLN A 91 5.32 2.01 9.88
C GLN A 91 6.64 2.80 9.92
N TYR A 92 7.76 2.12 10.11
CA TYR A 92 9.07 2.76 10.20
C TYR A 92 9.76 2.98 8.85
N GLY A 93 9.22 2.46 7.75
CA GLY A 93 9.78 2.62 6.41
C GLY A 93 11.12 1.91 6.16
N VAL A 94 11.60 1.10 7.10
CA VAL A 94 12.88 0.38 6.98
C VAL A 94 12.75 -1.00 6.33
N ASN A 95 11.53 -1.45 6.13
CA ASN A 95 11.19 -2.74 5.53
C ASN A 95 11.27 -2.76 3.99
N GLU A 96 11.42 -1.60 3.37
CA GLU A 96 11.52 -1.45 1.91
C GLU A 96 12.94 -1.78 1.41
N LEU A 97 13.36 -3.02 1.68
CA LEU A 97 14.68 -3.50 1.23
C LEU A 97 14.76 -3.60 -0.30
N ASN A 98 13.67 -3.97 -0.96
CA ASN A 98 13.52 -4.01 -2.41
C ASN A 98 12.42 -3.04 -2.83
N GLU A 99 12.83 -1.99 -3.51
CA GLU A 99 11.90 -0.93 -3.92
C GLU A 99 10.93 -1.41 -5.00
N PRO A 100 9.70 -0.85 -5.01
CA PRO A 100 8.71 -1.11 -6.04
C PRO A 100 8.94 -0.24 -7.28
N LEU A 101 8.17 -0.51 -8.33
CA LEU A 101 8.17 0.33 -9.54
C LEU A 101 7.67 1.74 -9.25
N MET A 102 6.66 1.88 -8.41
CA MET A 102 6.03 3.13 -8.03
C MET A 102 5.77 3.15 -6.53
N VAL A 103 5.80 4.33 -5.93
CA VAL A 103 5.49 4.54 -4.52
C VAL A 103 4.18 5.31 -4.38
N GLY A 104 3.28 4.81 -3.53
CA GLY A 104 2.02 5.47 -3.21
C GLY A 104 2.14 6.42 -2.03
N THR A 105 1.13 7.26 -1.87
CA THR A 105 0.91 8.04 -0.67
C THR A 105 -0.13 7.36 0.25
N GLY A 106 -0.40 6.07 -0.02
CA GLY A 106 -1.50 5.30 0.57
C GLY A 106 -1.22 4.74 1.95
N SER A 107 -1.55 3.45 2.16
CA SER A 107 -1.69 2.80 3.47
C SER A 107 -0.45 2.85 4.38
N TYR A 108 0.73 3.11 3.86
CA TYR A 108 1.99 3.15 4.61
C TYR A 108 2.55 4.57 4.78
N ASP A 109 2.00 5.53 4.06
CA ASP A 109 2.38 6.93 4.21
C ASP A 109 1.49 7.63 5.24
N PRO A 110 2.09 8.42 6.15
CA PRO A 110 1.40 8.93 7.33
C PRO A 110 0.18 9.80 7.04
N SER A 111 0.15 10.51 5.92
CA SER A 111 -0.95 11.41 5.61
C SER A 111 -2.17 10.70 5.04
N GLY A 112 -1.97 9.64 4.26
CA GLY A 112 -3.05 8.98 3.51
C GLY A 112 -3.80 9.93 2.57
N ASP A 113 -3.14 11.01 2.14
CA ASP A 113 -3.76 12.11 1.41
C ASP A 113 -4.17 11.74 -0.02
N GLU A 114 -3.64 10.64 -0.54
CA GLU A 114 -3.92 10.17 -1.90
C GLU A 114 -3.91 8.62 -1.99
N PRO A 115 -4.86 7.94 -1.32
CA PRO A 115 -4.78 6.49 -1.09
C PRO A 115 -4.93 5.62 -2.35
N THR A 116 -5.28 6.22 -3.49
CA THR A 116 -5.52 5.51 -4.76
C THR A 116 -4.56 5.93 -5.86
N SER A 117 -3.45 6.57 -5.51
CA SER A 117 -2.44 7.08 -6.44
C SER A 117 -1.06 6.56 -6.11
N SER A 118 -0.18 6.49 -7.12
CA SER A 118 1.22 6.14 -6.97
C SER A 118 2.08 6.93 -7.94
N TYR A 119 3.28 7.25 -7.52
CA TYR A 119 4.27 8.06 -8.24
C TYR A 119 5.50 7.24 -8.59
N GLY A 120 6.15 7.59 -9.70
CA GLY A 120 7.28 6.83 -10.20
C GLY A 120 8.49 6.80 -9.24
N LEU A 121 8.95 5.58 -8.93
CA LEU A 121 10.17 5.31 -8.16
C LEU A 121 11.20 4.61 -9.05
N ILE A 122 11.28 3.28 -9.11
CA ILE A 122 12.10 2.57 -10.12
C ILE A 122 11.61 2.89 -11.53
N ALA A 123 10.30 2.97 -11.74
CA ALA A 123 9.74 3.49 -12.98
C ALA A 123 9.79 5.03 -12.98
N GLN A 124 10.37 5.61 -14.02
CA GLN A 124 10.36 7.06 -14.24
C GLN A 124 8.98 7.55 -14.70
N SER A 125 8.28 6.73 -15.48
CA SER A 125 6.95 7.02 -16.00
C SER A 125 6.20 5.75 -16.32
N VAL A 126 4.89 5.90 -16.44
CA VAL A 126 3.97 4.83 -16.82
C VAL A 126 3.20 5.24 -18.08
N GLU A 127 3.04 4.30 -19.02
CA GLU A 127 2.20 4.44 -20.20
C GLU A 127 1.10 3.38 -20.15
N TYR A 128 -0.14 3.74 -20.46
CA TYR A 128 -1.25 2.78 -20.42
C TYR A 128 -2.34 3.12 -21.44
N ALA A 129 -3.07 2.09 -21.86
CA ALA A 129 -4.25 2.28 -22.68
C ALA A 129 -5.39 2.86 -21.83
N GLU A 130 -6.23 3.74 -22.41
CA GLU A 130 -7.41 4.29 -21.71
C GLU A 130 -8.35 3.21 -21.21
N ASP A 131 -8.50 2.13 -21.96
CA ASP A 131 -9.31 0.96 -21.58
C ASP A 131 -8.65 0.07 -20.51
N ARG A 132 -7.44 0.40 -20.05
CA ARG A 132 -6.67 -0.38 -19.07
C ARG A 132 -6.37 -1.82 -19.49
N SER A 133 -6.25 -2.07 -20.81
CA SER A 133 -5.89 -3.39 -21.34
C SER A 133 -4.42 -3.73 -21.16
N TRP A 134 -3.55 -2.73 -21.04
CA TRP A 134 -2.11 -2.90 -20.82
C TRP A 134 -1.48 -1.70 -20.11
N VAL A 135 -0.29 -1.92 -19.57
CA VAL A 135 0.58 -0.89 -18.98
C VAL A 135 2.03 -1.13 -19.35
N VAL A 136 2.78 -0.07 -19.61
CA VAL A 136 4.24 -0.06 -19.79
C VAL A 136 4.86 0.75 -18.68
N PHE A 137 5.86 0.19 -18.01
CA PHE A 137 6.73 0.93 -17.09
C PHE A 137 8.05 1.27 -17.78
N ASN A 138 8.42 2.54 -17.76
CA ASN A 138 9.69 3.04 -18.25
C ASN A 138 10.62 3.21 -17.04
N LEU A 139 11.65 2.37 -16.95
CA LEU A 139 12.54 2.31 -15.79
C LEU A 139 13.62 3.40 -15.86
N ARG A 140 14.05 3.87 -14.69
CA ARG A 140 15.18 4.78 -14.54
C ARG A 140 16.48 4.03 -14.83
N GLU A 141 17.36 4.65 -15.60
CA GLU A 141 18.67 4.07 -15.92
C GLU A 141 19.63 4.11 -14.73
N GLU A 142 19.43 5.05 -13.81
CA GLU A 142 20.20 5.19 -12.58
C GLU A 142 19.83 4.21 -11.48
N ALA A 143 18.68 3.52 -11.56
CA ALA A 143 18.23 2.57 -10.54
C ALA A 143 19.20 1.39 -10.39
N ARG A 144 19.62 1.10 -9.13
CA ARG A 144 20.65 0.12 -8.79
C ARG A 144 20.29 -0.68 -7.55
N PHE A 145 20.73 -1.93 -7.53
CA PHE A 145 20.82 -2.70 -6.28
C PHE A 145 22.03 -2.26 -5.45
N HIS A 146 22.07 -2.69 -4.18
CA HIS A 146 23.16 -2.31 -3.25
C HIS A 146 24.55 -2.80 -3.69
N ASP A 147 24.63 -3.80 -4.56
CA ASP A 147 25.88 -4.28 -5.17
C ASP A 147 26.30 -3.46 -6.40
N GLY A 148 25.58 -2.39 -6.72
CA GLY A 148 25.84 -1.50 -7.84
C GLY A 148 25.31 -1.98 -9.19
N LYS A 149 24.76 -3.18 -9.29
CA LYS A 149 24.19 -3.66 -10.55
C LYS A 149 22.90 -2.94 -10.89
N PRO A 150 22.69 -2.60 -12.20
CA PRO A 150 21.49 -1.88 -12.62
C PRO A 150 20.23 -2.72 -12.47
N ILE A 151 19.13 -2.06 -12.13
CA ILE A 151 17.78 -2.63 -12.15
C ILE A 151 17.26 -2.57 -13.59
N THR A 152 16.77 -3.68 -14.10
CA THR A 152 16.33 -3.80 -15.49
C THR A 152 14.94 -4.42 -15.63
N ALA A 153 14.40 -4.35 -16.85
CA ALA A 153 13.13 -5.02 -17.19
C ALA A 153 13.19 -6.55 -16.96
N TYR A 154 14.39 -7.15 -17.00
CA TYR A 154 14.56 -8.58 -16.69
C TYR A 154 14.34 -8.86 -15.21
N ASP A 155 14.80 -7.98 -14.31
CA ASP A 155 14.56 -8.09 -12.88
C ASP A 155 13.07 -7.91 -12.55
N VAL A 156 12.39 -6.98 -13.22
CA VAL A 156 10.94 -6.78 -13.08
C VAL A 156 10.17 -8.03 -13.52
N ALA A 157 10.49 -8.59 -14.68
CA ALA A 157 9.87 -9.81 -15.18
C ALA A 157 10.17 -11.02 -14.28
N PHE A 158 11.38 -11.10 -13.73
CA PHE A 158 11.77 -12.13 -12.76
C PHE A 158 10.96 -12.00 -11.47
N SER A 159 10.86 -10.79 -10.92
CA SER A 159 10.09 -10.50 -9.70
C SER A 159 8.63 -10.90 -9.85
N TYR A 160 7.99 -10.48 -10.93
CA TYR A 160 6.62 -10.85 -11.25
C TYR A 160 6.43 -12.39 -11.25
N ARG A 161 7.26 -13.11 -12.00
CA ARG A 161 7.16 -14.60 -12.10
C ARG A 161 7.43 -15.28 -10.76
N THR A 162 8.43 -14.80 -10.02
CA THR A 162 8.83 -15.39 -8.74
C THR A 162 7.76 -15.19 -7.68
N LEU A 163 7.26 -13.97 -7.53
CA LEU A 163 6.21 -13.65 -6.56
C LEU A 163 4.88 -14.33 -6.90
N LEU A 164 4.51 -14.40 -8.17
CA LEU A 164 3.31 -15.10 -8.62
C LEU A 164 3.35 -16.61 -8.30
N SER A 165 4.52 -17.26 -8.46
CA SER A 165 4.66 -18.72 -8.34
C SER A 165 5.10 -19.18 -6.95
N LYS A 166 6.00 -18.45 -6.28
CA LYS A 166 6.65 -18.84 -5.03
C LYS A 166 6.37 -17.88 -3.88
N GLY A 167 5.78 -16.70 -4.14
CA GLY A 167 5.48 -15.70 -3.14
C GLY A 167 4.27 -16.03 -2.29
N HIS A 168 4.00 -15.17 -1.31
CA HIS A 168 2.79 -15.23 -0.50
C HIS A 168 1.53 -15.25 -1.39
N PRO A 169 0.47 -16.01 -1.06
CA PRO A 169 -0.74 -16.13 -1.88
C PRO A 169 -1.41 -14.80 -2.28
N SER A 170 -1.22 -13.74 -1.49
CA SER A 170 -1.70 -12.39 -1.83
C SER A 170 -1.13 -11.89 -3.16
N TYR A 171 0.14 -12.19 -3.48
CA TYR A 171 0.72 -11.84 -4.77
C TYR A 171 0.00 -12.53 -5.93
N ARG A 172 -0.33 -13.82 -5.77
CA ARG A 172 -1.11 -14.53 -6.81
C ARG A 172 -2.47 -13.86 -7.03
N THR A 173 -3.18 -13.54 -5.96
CA THR A 173 -4.48 -12.87 -6.05
C THR A 173 -4.36 -11.51 -6.74
N SER A 174 -3.30 -10.74 -6.47
CA SER A 174 -3.10 -9.41 -7.05
C SER A 174 -2.61 -9.43 -8.50
N LEU A 175 -1.80 -10.43 -8.87
CA LEU A 175 -1.04 -10.43 -10.14
C LEU A 175 -1.60 -11.39 -11.19
N GLN A 176 -2.52 -12.29 -10.84
CA GLN A 176 -3.03 -13.35 -11.74
C GLN A 176 -3.76 -12.85 -13.00
N GLU A 177 -4.20 -11.59 -13.00
CA GLU A 177 -4.92 -11.01 -14.14
C GLU A 177 -4.01 -10.54 -15.28
N VAL A 178 -2.71 -10.67 -15.14
CA VAL A 178 -1.75 -10.47 -16.24
C VAL A 178 -1.80 -11.66 -17.18
N ALA A 179 -2.03 -11.40 -18.46
CA ALA A 179 -2.04 -12.41 -19.52
C ALA A 179 -0.64 -12.63 -20.10
N ARG A 180 0.13 -11.54 -20.26
CA ARG A 180 1.46 -11.57 -20.89
C ARG A 180 2.34 -10.46 -20.36
N VAL A 181 3.65 -10.74 -20.30
CA VAL A 181 4.72 -9.80 -19.93
C VAL A 181 5.70 -9.73 -21.08
N ASP A 182 5.88 -8.54 -21.66
CA ASP A 182 6.76 -8.27 -22.77
C ASP A 182 7.92 -7.37 -22.32
N ILE A 183 9.15 -7.83 -22.43
CA ILE A 183 10.34 -6.99 -22.26
C ILE A 183 10.56 -6.27 -23.59
N LEU A 184 10.26 -4.98 -23.65
CA LEU A 184 10.39 -4.17 -24.86
C LEU A 184 11.85 -3.78 -25.12
N ASN A 185 12.57 -3.45 -24.06
CA ASN A 185 14.02 -3.26 -24.04
C ASN A 185 14.52 -3.34 -22.58
N ARG A 186 15.80 -3.01 -22.34
CA ARG A 186 16.44 -3.10 -21.02
C ARG A 186 15.72 -2.30 -19.92
N HIS A 187 15.08 -1.17 -20.27
CA HIS A 187 14.45 -0.25 -19.34
C HIS A 187 12.95 -0.04 -19.62
N ARG A 188 12.34 -0.91 -20.46
CA ARG A 188 10.91 -0.83 -20.75
C ARG A 188 10.27 -2.20 -20.69
N ILE A 189 9.19 -2.33 -19.92
CA ILE A 189 8.45 -3.57 -19.76
C ILE A 189 6.96 -3.31 -19.87
N ARG A 190 6.24 -4.18 -20.62
CA ARG A 190 4.80 -4.12 -20.79
C ARG A 190 4.12 -5.31 -20.12
N PHE A 191 3.04 -5.02 -19.42
CA PHE A 191 2.09 -6.01 -18.91
C PHE A 191 0.77 -5.86 -19.66
N VAL A 192 0.28 -6.96 -20.21
CA VAL A 192 -1.01 -7.05 -20.88
C VAL A 192 -1.96 -7.79 -19.96
N PHE A 193 -3.15 -7.25 -19.71
CA PHE A 193 -4.13 -7.85 -18.82
C PHE A 193 -5.05 -8.82 -19.57
N LYS A 194 -5.60 -9.81 -18.87
CA LYS A 194 -6.59 -10.77 -19.42
C LYS A 194 -7.91 -10.08 -19.76
N ARG A 195 -8.26 -9.05 -19.00
CA ARG A 195 -9.46 -8.25 -19.17
C ARG A 195 -9.13 -6.77 -18.97
N ALA A 196 -9.64 -5.93 -19.84
CA ALA A 196 -9.54 -4.49 -19.74
C ALA A 196 -10.45 -3.93 -18.61
N GLY A 197 -10.31 -2.65 -18.31
CA GLY A 197 -11.23 -1.86 -17.50
C GLY A 197 -10.97 -1.83 -15.99
N ASN A 198 -10.04 -2.61 -15.45
CA ASN A 198 -9.77 -2.56 -14.02
C ASN A 198 -8.52 -1.70 -13.70
N PRO A 199 -8.71 -0.47 -13.19
CA PRO A 199 -7.61 0.44 -12.90
C PRO A 199 -6.70 -0.04 -11.76
N LEU A 200 -7.19 -0.90 -10.87
CA LEU A 200 -6.43 -1.42 -9.73
C LEU A 200 -5.23 -2.27 -10.15
N HIS A 201 -5.28 -2.92 -11.33
CA HIS A 201 -4.18 -3.76 -11.78
C HIS A 201 -2.88 -2.98 -12.02
N ILE A 202 -2.97 -1.73 -12.48
CA ILE A 202 -1.80 -0.87 -12.70
C ILE A 202 -1.15 -0.52 -11.36
N LEU A 203 -1.95 -0.12 -10.34
CA LEU A 203 -1.44 0.16 -9.00
C LEU A 203 -0.75 -1.06 -8.39
N ARG A 204 -1.38 -2.24 -8.48
CA ARG A 204 -0.84 -3.50 -7.95
C ARG A 204 0.48 -3.90 -8.59
N LEU A 205 0.66 -3.63 -9.87
CA LEU A 205 1.95 -3.82 -10.54
C LEU A 205 2.96 -2.74 -10.14
N GLY A 206 2.50 -1.51 -9.93
CA GLY A 206 3.34 -0.41 -9.41
C GLY A 206 3.95 -0.72 -8.05
N GLU A 207 3.20 -1.38 -7.17
CA GLU A 207 3.62 -1.81 -5.83
C GLU A 207 4.53 -3.07 -5.82
N LEU A 208 4.83 -3.65 -6.99
CA LEU A 208 5.62 -4.88 -7.09
C LEU A 208 7.07 -4.63 -6.63
N PRO A 209 7.56 -5.29 -5.56
CA PRO A 209 8.95 -5.16 -5.15
C PRO A 209 9.87 -5.81 -6.19
N ILE A 210 10.95 -5.12 -6.55
CA ILE A 210 11.84 -5.57 -7.61
C ILE A 210 13.04 -6.32 -7.03
N LEU A 211 13.04 -7.61 -7.28
CA LEU A 211 14.02 -8.56 -6.76
C LEU A 211 15.23 -8.68 -7.70
N PRO A 212 16.45 -8.71 -7.19
CA PRO A 212 17.65 -8.91 -8.00
C PRO A 212 17.69 -10.34 -8.56
N GLN A 213 17.44 -10.51 -9.86
CA GLN A 213 17.46 -11.81 -10.53
C GLN A 213 18.79 -12.54 -10.31
N HIS A 214 19.91 -11.82 -10.43
CA HIS A 214 21.25 -12.39 -10.28
C HIS A 214 21.55 -12.94 -8.87
N TYR A 215 20.89 -12.40 -7.83
CA TYR A 215 21.01 -12.87 -6.45
C TYR A 215 20.13 -14.10 -6.19
N TRP A 216 18.88 -14.07 -6.69
CA TRP A 216 17.88 -15.10 -6.37
C TRP A 216 17.87 -16.31 -7.30
N LYS A 217 18.44 -16.22 -8.51
CA LYS A 217 18.38 -17.29 -9.52
C LYS A 217 18.95 -18.65 -9.03
N ASP A 218 19.99 -18.60 -8.19
CA ASP A 218 20.70 -19.75 -7.69
C ASP A 218 20.38 -20.05 -6.20
N ARG A 219 19.34 -19.42 -5.63
CA ARG A 219 18.90 -19.55 -4.25
C ARG A 219 17.49 -20.12 -4.17
N ASP A 220 17.20 -20.89 -3.11
CA ASP A 220 15.81 -21.24 -2.80
C ASP A 220 15.05 -20.03 -2.26
N PHE A 221 14.23 -19.43 -3.12
CA PHE A 221 13.43 -18.26 -2.76
C PHE A 221 12.49 -18.49 -1.57
N ALA A 222 12.04 -19.72 -1.36
CA ALA A 222 11.12 -20.06 -0.28
C ALA A 222 11.82 -20.45 1.03
N ALA A 223 13.13 -20.52 1.07
CA ALA A 223 13.85 -20.86 2.27
C ALA A 223 13.78 -19.73 3.33
N THR A 224 13.67 -20.14 4.61
CA THR A 224 13.86 -19.21 5.71
C THR A 224 15.36 -18.89 5.87
N THR A 225 15.69 -17.64 6.17
CA THR A 225 17.07 -17.20 6.28
C THR A 225 17.20 -16.02 7.25
N TYR A 226 18.33 -15.95 7.94
CA TYR A 226 18.79 -14.75 8.65
C TYR A 226 19.86 -13.99 7.86
N GLU A 227 20.20 -14.44 6.66
CA GLU A 227 21.07 -13.68 5.76
C GLU A 227 20.30 -12.47 5.24
N PRO A 228 20.81 -11.23 5.42
CA PRO A 228 20.17 -10.05 4.87
C PRO A 228 20.06 -10.15 3.33
N PRO A 229 18.86 -9.97 2.77
CA PRO A 229 18.70 -10.03 1.32
C PRO A 229 19.36 -8.84 0.63
N LEU A 230 19.84 -9.04 -0.60
CA LEU A 230 20.33 -7.96 -1.44
C LEU A 230 19.15 -7.05 -1.83
N GLY A 231 19.22 -5.80 -1.43
CA GLY A 231 18.19 -4.80 -1.65
C GLY A 231 18.56 -3.73 -2.67
N SER A 232 17.65 -2.77 -2.84
CA SER A 232 17.82 -1.56 -3.67
C SER A 232 17.41 -0.28 -2.93
N GLY A 233 16.83 -0.41 -1.74
CA GLY A 233 16.22 0.64 -0.95
C GLY A 233 17.21 1.54 -0.18
N PRO A 234 16.68 2.52 0.57
CA PRO A 234 17.48 3.50 1.29
C PRO A 234 18.27 2.91 2.47
N TYR A 235 17.86 1.76 2.97
CA TYR A 235 18.50 1.06 4.09
C TYR A 235 18.93 -0.36 3.74
N LYS A 236 19.99 -0.84 4.38
CA LYS A 236 20.43 -2.24 4.38
C LYS A 236 20.51 -2.77 5.81
N ILE A 237 20.21 -4.04 6.00
CA ILE A 237 20.40 -4.72 7.31
C ILE A 237 21.89 -5.00 7.50
N VAL A 238 22.46 -4.52 8.62
CA VAL A 238 23.88 -4.69 8.95
C VAL A 238 24.10 -5.56 10.19
N SER A 239 23.09 -5.77 11.01
CA SER A 239 23.16 -6.66 12.17
C SER A 239 21.83 -7.34 12.42
N VAL A 240 21.89 -8.62 12.77
CA VAL A 240 20.74 -9.47 13.05
C VAL A 240 20.99 -10.23 14.35
N ILE A 241 20.11 -10.02 15.34
CA ILE A 241 20.00 -10.90 16.51
C ILE A 241 18.67 -11.63 16.34
N PRO A 242 18.68 -12.93 15.99
CA PRO A 242 17.49 -13.69 15.64
C PRO A 242 16.33 -13.52 16.62
N GLY A 243 15.18 -13.13 16.11
CA GLY A 243 13.96 -12.93 16.88
C GLY A 243 13.96 -11.77 17.89
N ARG A 244 15.04 -10.97 17.95
CA ARG A 244 15.22 -9.96 18.99
C ARG A 244 15.55 -8.56 18.48
N ARG A 245 16.50 -8.42 17.54
CA ARG A 245 16.94 -7.10 17.06
C ARG A 245 17.36 -7.13 15.61
N LEU A 246 17.01 -6.07 14.89
CA LEU A 246 17.54 -5.72 13.58
C LEU A 246 18.18 -4.34 13.64
N VAL A 247 19.30 -4.19 12.93
CA VAL A 247 19.97 -2.90 12.76
C VAL A 247 20.09 -2.61 11.29
N PHE A 248 19.62 -1.43 10.92
CA PHE A 248 19.65 -0.90 9.56
C PHE A 248 20.61 0.27 9.49
N GLU A 249 21.37 0.34 8.40
CA GLU A 249 22.19 1.51 8.05
C GLU A 249 21.72 2.09 6.73
N ARG A 250 21.68 3.42 6.67
CA ARG A 250 21.35 4.14 5.45
C ARG A 250 22.46 3.94 4.41
N VAL A 251 22.07 3.78 3.17
CA VAL A 251 23.00 3.66 2.04
C VAL A 251 23.33 5.06 1.53
N ASP A 252 24.55 5.54 1.79
CA ASP A 252 24.94 6.92 1.47
C ASP A 252 24.81 7.27 -0.01
N ASN A 253 25.20 6.34 -0.88
CA ASN A 253 25.14 6.48 -2.33
C ASN A 253 23.89 5.84 -2.93
N TRP A 254 22.80 5.83 -2.19
CA TRP A 254 21.55 5.29 -2.68
C TRP A 254 21.08 6.05 -3.91
N TRP A 255 20.75 5.33 -4.97
CA TRP A 255 20.41 5.90 -6.28
C TRP A 255 19.16 6.81 -6.25
N GLY A 256 18.21 6.52 -5.37
CA GLY A 256 16.93 7.22 -5.28
C GLY A 256 16.88 8.42 -4.33
N LYS A 257 18.01 8.80 -3.71
CA LYS A 257 18.07 9.81 -2.63
C LYS A 257 17.58 11.20 -3.04
N ASP A 258 17.78 11.58 -4.30
CA ASP A 258 17.46 12.92 -4.81
C ASP A 258 16.12 12.98 -5.56
N LEU A 259 15.35 11.89 -5.56
CA LEU A 259 14.03 11.86 -6.17
C LEU A 259 13.01 12.62 -5.30
N ALA A 260 12.11 13.37 -5.95
CA ALA A 260 11.06 14.14 -5.26
C ALA A 260 10.20 13.27 -4.32
N VAL A 261 9.90 12.03 -4.71
CA VAL A 261 9.15 11.06 -3.89
C VAL A 261 9.87 10.66 -2.60
N ASN A 262 11.18 10.93 -2.49
CA ASN A 262 12.03 10.57 -1.34
C ASN A 262 12.54 11.79 -0.56
N ALA A 263 12.30 12.98 -1.06
CA ALA A 263 12.74 14.20 -0.40
C ALA A 263 12.11 14.32 1.00
N GLY A 264 12.93 14.59 2.01
CA GLY A 264 12.50 14.67 3.41
C GLY A 264 12.31 13.33 4.14
N LYS A 265 12.51 12.20 3.46
CA LYS A 265 12.44 10.84 4.04
C LYS A 265 13.82 10.28 4.41
N TYR A 266 13.85 9.17 5.16
CA TYR A 266 15.05 8.38 5.48
C TYR A 266 16.16 9.20 6.15
N ASN A 267 15.79 9.92 7.21
CA ASN A 267 16.63 10.95 7.83
C ASN A 267 17.74 10.39 8.74
N PHE A 268 17.51 9.25 9.40
CA PHE A 268 18.49 8.65 10.31
C PHE A 268 19.53 7.82 9.55
N ASN A 269 20.80 7.89 10.01
CA ASN A 269 21.85 7.04 9.46
C ASN A 269 21.74 5.60 9.95
N ARG A 270 21.25 5.42 11.17
CA ARG A 270 21.13 4.12 11.83
C ARG A 270 19.75 3.97 12.46
N VAL A 271 19.09 2.87 12.17
CA VAL A 271 17.80 2.50 12.77
C VAL A 271 17.96 1.14 13.44
N GLU A 272 17.71 1.09 14.75
CA GLU A 272 17.71 -0.14 15.53
C GLU A 272 16.27 -0.49 15.90
N VAL A 273 15.85 -1.73 15.67
CA VAL A 273 14.50 -2.19 15.99
C VAL A 273 14.59 -3.38 16.93
N ASP A 274 14.12 -3.21 18.17
CA ASP A 274 13.98 -4.26 19.17
C ASP A 274 12.60 -4.89 19.14
N PHE A 275 12.55 -6.22 19.21
CA PHE A 275 11.30 -6.97 19.13
C PHE A 275 10.83 -7.38 20.52
N TYR A 276 9.62 -6.97 20.88
CA TYR A 276 8.96 -7.27 22.15
C TYR A 276 7.74 -8.15 21.93
N ARG A 277 7.57 -9.18 22.77
CA ARG A 277 6.41 -10.09 22.71
C ARG A 277 5.26 -9.69 23.61
N ASP A 278 5.55 -8.86 24.62
CA ASP A 278 4.58 -8.39 25.61
C ASP A 278 4.50 -6.86 25.60
N SER A 279 3.29 -6.32 25.50
CA SER A 279 3.05 -4.89 25.40
C SER A 279 3.32 -4.14 26.71
N ASN A 280 3.13 -4.79 27.87
CA ASN A 280 3.42 -4.13 29.15
C ASN A 280 4.94 -4.03 29.35
N ILE A 281 5.67 -5.10 28.99
CA ILE A 281 7.15 -5.08 29.04
C ILE A 281 7.69 -4.00 28.09
N ALA A 282 7.15 -3.90 26.87
CA ALA A 282 7.53 -2.83 25.92
C ALA A 282 7.23 -1.44 26.48
N PHE A 283 6.08 -1.26 27.13
CA PHE A 283 5.74 0.04 27.72
C PHE A 283 6.65 0.41 28.91
N GLU A 284 7.01 -0.54 29.76
CA GLU A 284 8.01 -0.30 30.82
C GLU A 284 9.40 -0.01 30.26
N ALA A 285 9.81 -0.70 29.18
CA ALA A 285 11.06 -0.42 28.47
C ALA A 285 11.06 1.01 27.88
N PHE A 286 9.93 1.46 27.31
CA PHE A 286 9.77 2.84 26.85
C PHE A 286 9.94 3.84 28.00
N LYS A 287 9.31 3.60 29.14
CA LYS A 287 9.45 4.49 30.33
C LYS A 287 10.90 4.59 30.81
N SER A 288 11.69 3.54 30.63
CA SER A 288 13.11 3.52 30.96
C SER A 288 14.03 4.13 29.90
N GLY A 289 13.48 4.58 28.74
CA GLY A 289 14.24 5.17 27.66
C GLY A 289 14.93 4.15 26.74
N ALA A 290 14.43 2.92 26.67
CA ALA A 290 15.04 1.88 25.83
C ALA A 290 14.83 2.13 24.32
N PHE A 291 13.89 2.97 23.93
CA PHE A 291 13.65 3.42 22.55
C PHE A 291 13.04 4.80 22.49
N ASP A 292 13.23 5.46 21.35
CA ASP A 292 12.99 6.89 21.17
C ASP A 292 11.56 7.22 20.77
N PHE A 293 10.84 6.27 20.19
CA PHE A 293 9.49 6.48 19.65
C PHE A 293 8.57 5.30 19.96
N TYR A 294 7.36 5.60 20.43
CA TYR A 294 6.36 4.60 20.79
C TYR A 294 4.99 4.98 20.23
N ILE A 295 4.44 4.12 19.39
CA ILE A 295 3.05 4.26 18.91
C ILE A 295 2.15 3.50 19.88
N ASP A 296 1.37 4.22 20.68
CA ASP A 296 0.45 3.61 21.63
C ASP A 296 -0.96 3.51 21.07
N ASN A 297 -1.40 2.29 20.83
CA ASN A 297 -2.74 1.96 20.36
C ASN A 297 -3.68 1.54 21.51
N GLN A 298 -3.25 1.65 22.78
CA GLN A 298 -4.02 1.22 23.93
C GLN A 298 -4.68 2.43 24.63
N ALA A 299 -6.00 2.54 24.50
CA ALA A 299 -6.76 3.64 25.12
C ALA A 299 -6.50 3.80 26.62
N LYS A 300 -6.34 2.69 27.36
CA LYS A 300 -6.00 2.71 28.78
C LYS A 300 -4.65 3.36 29.03
N ASN A 301 -3.60 2.94 28.33
CA ASN A 301 -2.27 3.53 28.47
C ASN A 301 -2.30 5.02 28.12
N TRP A 302 -2.91 5.34 26.97
CA TRP A 302 -3.01 6.72 26.52
C TRP A 302 -3.71 7.64 27.54
N SER A 303 -4.78 7.18 28.19
CA SER A 303 -5.54 8.00 29.13
C SER A 303 -4.87 8.15 30.49
N ILE A 304 -4.28 7.11 31.04
CA ILE A 304 -3.77 7.10 32.44
C ILE A 304 -2.31 6.65 32.59
N GLY A 305 -1.72 6.01 31.58
CA GLY A 305 -0.38 5.40 31.68
C GLY A 305 0.78 6.39 31.63
N TYR A 306 0.58 7.57 31.05
CA TYR A 306 1.63 8.57 30.81
C TYR A 306 1.81 9.57 31.97
N ASN A 307 1.64 9.13 33.22
CA ASN A 307 1.89 9.92 34.40
C ASN A 307 3.14 9.48 35.13
N PHE A 308 4.33 9.66 34.51
CA PHE A 308 5.62 9.31 35.09
C PHE A 308 6.65 10.44 34.89
N PRO A 309 7.80 10.42 35.62
CA PRO A 309 8.72 11.56 35.69
C PRO A 309 9.16 12.12 34.33
N ALA A 310 9.51 11.27 33.37
CA ALA A 310 9.99 11.72 32.05
C ALA A 310 8.94 12.52 31.24
N VAL A 311 7.67 12.16 31.38
CA VAL A 311 6.56 12.94 30.77
C VAL A 311 6.37 14.27 31.51
N ARG A 312 6.40 14.26 32.85
CA ARG A 312 6.26 15.50 33.63
C ARG A 312 7.41 16.48 33.45
N SER A 313 8.61 15.98 33.19
CA SER A 313 9.79 16.83 32.90
C SER A 313 9.85 17.30 31.45
N GLY A 314 8.98 16.81 30.56
CA GLY A 314 9.02 17.10 29.14
C GLY A 314 10.08 16.33 28.33
N ALA A 315 10.81 15.38 28.96
CA ALA A 315 11.74 14.50 28.27
C ALA A 315 11.01 13.56 27.30
N ILE A 316 9.76 13.20 27.59
CA ILE A 316 8.87 12.49 26.68
C ILE A 316 7.70 13.42 26.34
N LYS A 317 7.50 13.66 25.05
CA LYS A 317 6.30 14.32 24.52
C LYS A 317 5.23 13.30 24.18
N ARG A 318 3.99 13.63 24.50
CA ARG A 318 2.81 12.89 24.10
C ARG A 318 2.05 13.72 23.07
N GLU A 319 1.77 13.16 21.91
CA GLU A 319 1.19 13.88 20.79
C GLU A 319 0.14 13.01 20.07
N GLU A 320 -0.97 13.61 19.69
CA GLU A 320 -1.97 13.01 18.81
C GLU A 320 -1.75 13.56 17.40
N ILE A 321 -1.38 12.67 16.48
CA ILE A 321 -1.12 13.03 15.09
C ILE A 321 -2.37 12.70 14.28
N SER A 322 -3.06 13.72 13.80
CA SER A 322 -4.21 13.58 12.92
C SER A 322 -3.75 13.11 11.53
N HIS A 323 -4.49 12.19 10.95
CA HIS A 323 -4.24 11.66 9.60
C HIS A 323 -5.56 11.36 8.88
N GLN A 324 -5.51 11.17 7.57
CA GLN A 324 -6.65 10.81 6.72
C GLN A 324 -6.60 9.35 6.23
N ILE A 325 -5.74 8.55 6.83
CA ILE A 325 -5.66 7.11 6.51
C ILE A 325 -6.97 6.45 6.94
N PRO A 326 -7.63 5.65 6.07
CA PRO A 326 -8.81 4.90 6.45
C PRO A 326 -8.55 4.05 7.69
N THR A 327 -9.34 4.25 8.73
CA THR A 327 -9.18 3.49 9.98
C THR A 327 -9.85 2.13 9.89
N GLN A 328 -9.25 1.17 10.56
CA GLN A 328 -9.85 -0.16 10.69
C GLN A 328 -10.99 -0.13 11.69
N THR A 329 -12.02 -0.91 11.41
CA THR A 329 -13.17 -1.12 12.31
C THR A 329 -13.02 -2.47 13.00
N GLN A 330 -13.07 -2.48 14.32
CA GLN A 330 -13.22 -3.74 15.06
C GLN A 330 -14.66 -4.23 14.95
N THR A 331 -14.85 -5.36 14.30
CA THR A 331 -16.18 -5.88 13.96
C THR A 331 -16.25 -7.39 14.16
N LEU A 332 -17.37 -7.86 14.70
CA LEU A 332 -17.69 -9.27 14.74
C LEU A 332 -18.49 -9.65 13.48
N PHE A 333 -17.85 -10.34 12.54
CA PHE A 333 -18.51 -10.83 11.34
C PHE A 333 -19.31 -12.10 11.65
N MET A 334 -20.64 -12.03 11.50
CA MET A 334 -21.52 -13.16 11.70
C MET A 334 -21.56 -14.03 10.44
N ASN A 335 -21.23 -15.32 10.58
CA ASN A 335 -21.28 -16.25 9.47
C ASN A 335 -22.72 -16.59 9.06
N THR A 336 -23.25 -15.87 8.08
CA THR A 336 -24.63 -16.03 7.59
C THR A 336 -24.92 -17.39 6.91
N ARG A 337 -23.91 -18.23 6.69
CA ARG A 337 -24.10 -19.64 6.27
C ARG A 337 -24.63 -20.53 7.39
N ARG A 338 -24.43 -20.13 8.65
CA ARG A 338 -25.03 -20.81 9.81
C ARG A 338 -26.49 -20.41 9.94
N SER A 339 -27.38 -21.41 10.24
CA SER A 339 -28.83 -21.21 10.32
C SER A 339 -29.24 -20.09 11.28
N VAL A 340 -28.62 -20.04 12.46
CA VAL A 340 -28.90 -19.03 13.49
C VAL A 340 -28.63 -17.59 13.01
N PHE A 341 -27.63 -17.39 12.10
CA PHE A 341 -27.28 -16.07 11.59
C PHE A 341 -27.88 -15.75 10.22
N LYS A 342 -28.68 -16.63 9.62
CA LYS A 342 -29.45 -16.34 8.41
C LYS A 342 -30.47 -15.25 8.64
N ASP A 343 -31.16 -15.32 9.80
CA ASP A 343 -32.13 -14.32 10.18
C ASP A 343 -31.47 -12.99 10.51
N ARG A 344 -31.91 -11.94 9.82
CA ARG A 344 -31.43 -10.59 10.03
C ARG A 344 -31.75 -10.06 11.42
N ASN A 345 -32.94 -10.38 11.94
CA ASN A 345 -33.37 -9.89 13.24
C ASN A 345 -32.47 -10.42 14.36
N VAL A 346 -32.01 -11.68 14.25
CA VAL A 346 -31.01 -12.24 15.18
C VAL A 346 -29.74 -11.46 15.18
N ARG A 347 -29.22 -11.12 14.00
CA ARG A 347 -27.98 -10.32 13.88
C ARG A 347 -28.15 -8.89 14.43
N GLU A 348 -29.31 -8.29 14.19
CA GLU A 348 -29.63 -6.95 14.69
C GLU A 348 -29.80 -6.98 16.23
N ALA A 349 -30.48 -7.97 16.77
CA ALA A 349 -30.62 -8.16 18.22
C ALA A 349 -29.26 -8.28 18.92
N MET A 350 -28.33 -9.07 18.37
CA MET A 350 -26.98 -9.18 18.92
C MET A 350 -26.21 -7.84 18.88
N GLY A 351 -26.41 -7.07 17.83
CA GLY A 351 -25.81 -5.72 17.74
C GLY A 351 -26.37 -4.75 18.77
N LEU A 352 -27.66 -4.85 19.09
CA LEU A 352 -28.36 -4.04 20.12
C LEU A 352 -27.97 -4.42 21.54
N MET A 353 -27.58 -5.68 21.78
CA MET A 353 -27.10 -6.13 23.09
C MET A 353 -25.70 -5.58 23.45
N PHE A 354 -24.96 -5.08 22.51
CA PHE A 354 -23.64 -4.48 22.77
C PHE A 354 -23.80 -3.00 23.11
N ASP A 355 -23.71 -2.67 24.40
CA ASP A 355 -23.69 -1.27 24.87
C ASP A 355 -22.30 -0.66 24.60
N PHE A 356 -22.14 -0.08 23.41
CA PHE A 356 -20.90 0.58 23.01
C PHE A 356 -20.61 1.79 23.90
N GLU A 357 -21.60 2.61 24.23
CA GLU A 357 -21.41 3.85 24.97
C GLU A 357 -20.93 3.57 26.40
N TRP A 358 -21.51 2.58 27.06
CA TRP A 358 -21.05 2.13 28.37
C TRP A 358 -19.61 1.57 28.28
N THR A 359 -19.34 0.71 27.30
CA THR A 359 -18.03 0.08 27.09
C THR A 359 -16.97 1.15 26.83
N ASN A 360 -17.26 2.10 25.92
CA ASN A 360 -16.35 3.18 25.57
C ASN A 360 -16.02 4.06 26.78
N ARG A 361 -17.04 4.46 27.52
CA ARG A 361 -16.86 5.29 28.73
C ARG A 361 -16.09 4.56 29.82
N THR A 362 -16.42 3.29 30.09
CA THR A 362 -15.92 2.57 31.27
C THR A 362 -14.57 1.91 31.01
N LEU A 363 -14.36 1.32 29.82
CA LEU A 363 -13.16 0.55 29.51
C LEU A 363 -12.15 1.31 28.63
N PHE A 364 -12.61 2.26 27.81
CA PHE A 364 -11.78 2.92 26.81
C PHE A 364 -11.66 4.43 27.01
N SER A 365 -12.12 4.97 28.14
CA SER A 365 -11.97 6.42 28.49
C SER A 365 -12.51 7.35 27.40
N ASN A 366 -13.57 6.97 26.69
CA ASN A 366 -14.16 7.66 25.54
C ASN A 366 -13.22 7.83 24.33
N ALA A 367 -12.20 7.01 24.20
CA ALA A 367 -11.21 7.13 23.13
C ALA A 367 -11.72 6.67 21.74
N TYR A 368 -12.83 5.95 21.68
CA TYR A 368 -13.36 5.42 20.43
C TYR A 368 -14.68 6.07 19.99
N LYS A 369 -14.97 5.93 18.70
CA LYS A 369 -16.26 6.25 18.10
C LYS A 369 -16.90 5.00 17.54
N ARG A 370 -18.23 4.86 17.66
CA ARG A 370 -18.94 3.77 17.00
C ARG A 370 -18.86 3.96 15.49
N SER A 371 -18.43 2.92 14.79
CA SER A 371 -18.29 2.98 13.33
C SER A 371 -19.67 3.05 12.67
N SER A 372 -19.86 4.04 11.81
CA SER A 372 -21.06 4.24 10.98
C SER A 372 -20.82 3.94 9.50
N SER A 373 -19.56 3.69 9.11
CA SER A 373 -19.16 3.46 7.74
C SER A 373 -18.19 2.29 7.63
N TYR A 374 -18.10 1.69 6.44
CA TYR A 374 -17.09 0.67 6.13
C TYR A 374 -15.67 1.26 5.94
N TYR A 375 -15.57 2.55 5.67
CA TYR A 375 -14.31 3.26 5.39
C TYR A 375 -14.18 4.51 6.27
N PRO A 376 -14.23 4.37 7.61
CA PRO A 376 -14.14 5.53 8.49
C PRO A 376 -12.82 6.27 8.29
N ASN A 377 -12.83 7.58 8.56
CA ASN A 377 -11.70 8.47 8.41
C ASN A 377 -11.13 8.54 6.98
N SER A 378 -12.00 8.47 5.98
CA SER A 378 -11.61 8.60 4.58
C SER A 378 -12.66 9.35 3.77
N VAL A 379 -12.31 9.77 2.56
CA VAL A 379 -13.25 10.38 1.61
C VAL A 379 -14.40 9.44 1.19
N PHE A 380 -14.28 8.14 1.45
CA PHE A 380 -15.31 7.13 1.20
C PHE A 380 -16.21 6.88 2.42
N ALA A 381 -15.99 7.59 3.51
CA ALA A 381 -16.82 7.43 4.71
C ALA A 381 -18.22 7.96 4.49
N ALA A 382 -19.24 7.18 4.86
CA ALA A 382 -20.59 7.71 5.03
C ALA A 382 -20.61 8.55 6.30
N VAL A 383 -20.84 9.84 6.18
CA VAL A 383 -20.79 10.78 7.32
C VAL A 383 -22.15 11.06 7.89
N GLU A 384 -23.17 11.16 7.03
CA GLU A 384 -24.55 11.52 7.38
C GLU A 384 -25.57 10.76 6.54
N LYS A 385 -26.83 11.17 6.60
CA LYS A 385 -27.88 10.64 5.73
C LYS A 385 -27.63 11.07 4.28
N PRO A 386 -28.04 10.26 3.30
CA PRO A 386 -27.82 10.57 1.90
C PRO A 386 -28.49 11.89 1.50
N GLU A 387 -27.73 12.78 0.87
CA GLU A 387 -28.20 14.07 0.35
C GLU A 387 -27.83 14.24 -1.14
N GLY A 388 -28.37 15.25 -1.78
CA GLY A 388 -28.02 15.64 -3.16
C GLY A 388 -28.13 14.48 -4.15
N GLN A 389 -27.03 14.18 -4.85
CA GLN A 389 -26.99 13.12 -5.86
C GLN A 389 -27.12 11.72 -5.26
N GLU A 390 -26.57 11.49 -4.07
CA GLU A 390 -26.70 10.20 -3.37
C GLU A 390 -28.17 9.91 -3.05
N TRP A 391 -28.91 10.91 -2.56
CA TRP A 391 -30.35 10.78 -2.32
C TRP A 391 -31.11 10.46 -3.62
N LEU A 392 -30.76 11.11 -4.74
CA LEU A 392 -31.39 10.84 -6.05
C LEU A 392 -31.14 9.39 -6.50
N LEU A 393 -29.96 8.85 -6.28
CA LEU A 393 -29.59 7.47 -6.61
C LEU A 393 -30.34 6.45 -5.73
N LEU A 394 -30.54 6.74 -4.43
CA LEU A 394 -31.12 5.82 -3.46
C LEU A 394 -32.64 5.93 -3.38
N SER A 395 -33.23 7.08 -3.65
CA SER A 395 -34.67 7.33 -3.52
C SER A 395 -35.58 6.35 -4.28
N PRO A 396 -35.26 5.87 -5.49
CA PRO A 396 -36.05 4.85 -6.19
C PRO A 396 -36.18 3.54 -5.43
N TYR A 397 -35.20 3.25 -4.58
CA TYR A 397 -35.12 2.00 -3.78
C TYR A 397 -35.64 2.16 -2.36
N ARG A 398 -36.24 3.32 -1.99
CA ARG A 398 -36.66 3.64 -0.63
C ARG A 398 -37.55 2.58 0.02
N LYS A 399 -38.42 1.91 -0.76
CA LYS A 399 -39.28 0.83 -0.26
C LYS A 399 -38.53 -0.46 0.07
N GLN A 400 -37.33 -0.65 -0.50
CA GLN A 400 -36.49 -1.83 -0.34
C GLN A 400 -35.39 -1.59 0.72
N LEU A 401 -35.07 -0.34 1.00
CA LEU A 401 -34.07 0.07 1.95
C LEU A 401 -34.68 0.34 3.33
N GLN A 402 -33.85 0.33 4.35
CA GLN A 402 -34.31 0.63 5.71
C GLN A 402 -34.74 2.09 5.83
N ALA A 403 -35.85 2.34 6.53
CA ALA A 403 -36.35 3.71 6.75
C ALA A 403 -35.33 4.62 7.46
N ARG A 404 -34.46 4.07 8.31
CA ARG A 404 -33.43 4.81 9.03
C ARG A 404 -32.30 5.37 8.12
N LEU A 405 -32.25 4.92 6.87
CA LEU A 405 -31.28 5.43 5.88
C LEU A 405 -31.69 6.83 5.37
N PHE A 406 -32.98 7.12 5.41
CA PHE A 406 -33.57 8.38 4.98
C PHE A 406 -34.08 9.19 6.22
#